data_a0a541993a328ae6a5fd91bd1e461de8
#
_entry.id   a0a541993a328ae6a5fd91bd1e461de8
#
_cell.length_a   1.000
_cell.length_b   1.000
_cell.length_c   1.000
_cell.angle_alpha   90.00
_cell.angle_beta   90.00
_cell.angle_gamma   90.00
#
_symmetry.space_group_name_H-M   'P 1'
#
loop_
_entity.id
_entity.type
_entity.pdbx_description
1 polymer ?
#
loop_
_entity_poly.entity_id
_entity_poly.type
_entity_poly.pdbx_seq_one_letter_code
_entity_poly.pdbx_strand_id
1 'polypeptide(L)'
;YYNEQIIRLLQNYRSAYMQLAVHYFMDYQKLPKDQKEGDKGKSLQEKVLLILDEMNENIPDNTIRMDSKELYYQMGRLYFGVGQKNKLRDVLDNLLLREDISIKDRLDYGQSYLVELDEPDIAKNIYETLYNSFNNTERIVQTRGLESAGLSSKSWRQWQNNYSNIVSHLVIAYQKLDMNVEAETVLTGWLERNPSDRQAKKLLDELKGNSP
;
A
#
# COMPACT_ATOMS: atom_id res chain seq x y z
N TYR A 1 23.64 3.48 22.74
CA TYR A 1 23.01 2.16 22.62
C TYR A 1 21.93 2.01 23.68
N TYR A 2 20.67 1.92 23.24
CA TYR A 2 19.57 1.64 24.15
C TYR A 2 19.51 0.13 24.42
N ASN A 3 19.30 -0.28 25.68
CA ASN A 3 19.07 -1.69 25.99
C ASN A 3 17.66 -2.13 25.57
N GLU A 4 17.41 -3.44 25.47
CA GLU A 4 16.12 -3.98 25.02
C GLU A 4 14.93 -3.51 25.86
N GLN A 5 15.10 -3.30 27.16
CA GLN A 5 14.03 -2.84 28.04
C GLN A 5 13.63 -1.40 27.72
N ILE A 6 14.61 -0.52 27.45
CA ILE A 6 14.36 0.86 27.02
C ILE A 6 13.67 0.87 25.66
N ILE A 7 14.14 0.05 24.71
CA ILE A 7 13.50 -0.06 23.38
C ILE A 7 12.04 -0.47 23.53
N ARG A 8 11.74 -1.52 24.31
CA ARG A 8 10.35 -1.96 24.58
C ARG A 8 9.50 -0.86 25.21
N LEU A 9 10.07 -0.13 26.19
CA LEU A 9 9.37 0.98 26.81
C LEU A 9 9.00 2.07 25.79
N LEU A 10 9.94 2.44 24.93
CA LEU A 10 9.73 3.45 23.89
C LEU A 10 8.72 2.98 22.82
N GLN A 11 8.70 1.70 22.46
CA GLN A 11 7.64 1.14 21.59
C GLN A 11 6.25 1.20 22.27
N ASN A 12 6.18 0.99 23.59
CA ASN A 12 4.92 1.17 24.33
C ASN A 12 4.45 2.63 24.34
N TYR A 13 5.37 3.59 24.47
CA TYR A 13 5.04 5.01 24.35
C TYR A 13 4.53 5.36 22.94
N ARG A 14 5.16 4.84 21.89
CA ARG A 14 4.63 5.02 20.53
C ARG A 14 3.20 4.50 20.40
N SER A 15 2.93 3.32 20.95
CA SER A 15 1.57 2.75 20.93
C SER A 15 0.58 3.66 21.65
N ALA A 16 0.97 4.29 22.76
CA ALA A 16 0.11 5.25 23.48
C ALA A 16 -0.14 6.53 22.65
N TYR A 17 0.89 7.11 22.02
CA TYR A 17 0.74 8.23 21.09
C TYR A 17 -0.21 7.88 19.94
N MET A 18 -0.01 6.72 19.32
CA MET A 18 -0.86 6.26 18.23
C MET A 18 -2.32 6.07 18.65
N GLN A 19 -2.58 5.48 19.83
CA GLN A 19 -3.94 5.35 20.36
C GLN A 19 -4.60 6.72 20.57
N LEU A 20 -3.85 7.70 21.08
CA LEU A 20 -4.36 9.05 21.28
C LEU A 20 -4.63 9.76 19.95
N ALA A 21 -3.73 9.63 18.97
CA ALA A 21 -3.94 10.17 17.64
C ALA A 21 -5.16 9.54 16.94
N VAL A 22 -5.32 8.22 17.03
CA VAL A 22 -6.51 7.50 16.50
C VAL A 22 -7.79 7.99 17.19
N HIS A 23 -7.78 8.21 18.52
CA HIS A 23 -8.95 8.71 19.23
C HIS A 23 -9.41 10.06 18.67
N TYR A 24 -8.54 11.05 18.56
CA TYR A 24 -8.90 12.36 17.98
C TYR A 24 -9.27 12.26 16.49
N PHE A 25 -8.60 11.39 15.73
CA PHE A 25 -8.94 11.16 14.34
C PHE A 25 -10.34 10.55 14.18
N MET A 26 -10.71 9.59 15.03
CA MET A 26 -12.07 9.02 15.04
C MET A 26 -13.13 10.08 15.40
N ASP A 27 -12.84 10.97 16.33
CA ASP A 27 -13.74 12.07 16.65
C ASP A 27 -13.88 13.06 15.48
N TYR A 28 -12.78 13.34 14.77
CA TYR A 28 -12.83 14.10 13.51
C TYR A 28 -13.69 13.39 12.46
N GLN A 29 -13.53 12.09 12.28
CA GLN A 29 -14.29 11.32 11.28
C GLN A 29 -15.79 11.31 11.55
N LYS A 30 -16.23 11.34 12.80
CA LYS A 30 -17.63 11.40 13.21
C LYS A 30 -18.31 12.75 12.98
N LEU A 31 -17.53 13.82 12.75
CA LEU A 31 -18.11 15.13 12.50
C LEU A 31 -18.90 15.17 11.19
N PRO A 32 -20.05 15.86 11.15
CA PRO A 32 -20.72 16.23 9.91
C PRO A 32 -19.78 17.03 8.98
N LYS A 33 -20.04 16.99 7.68
CA LYS A 33 -19.15 17.60 6.67
C LYS A 33 -18.90 19.10 6.92
N ASP A 34 -19.91 19.85 7.26
CA ASP A 34 -19.86 21.28 7.59
C ASP A 34 -18.97 21.57 8.81
N GLN A 35 -19.00 20.69 9.83
CA GLN A 35 -18.16 20.82 11.02
C GLN A 35 -16.72 20.34 10.80
N LYS A 36 -16.49 19.44 9.84
CA LYS A 36 -15.13 19.05 9.44
C LYS A 36 -14.33 20.19 8.85
N GLU A 37 -14.99 21.05 8.08
CA GLU A 37 -14.37 22.22 7.46
C GLU A 37 -14.28 23.44 8.41
N GLY A 38 -15.01 23.41 9.53
CA GLY A 38 -15.03 24.45 10.56
C GLY A 38 -13.93 24.32 11.62
N ASP A 39 -13.96 25.23 12.60
CA ASP A 39 -12.92 25.32 13.65
C ASP A 39 -12.79 24.04 14.47
N LYS A 40 -13.88 23.31 14.72
CA LYS A 40 -13.88 22.06 15.47
C LYS A 40 -13.09 20.96 14.70
N GLY A 41 -13.32 20.85 13.40
CA GLY A 41 -12.61 19.90 12.55
C GLY A 41 -11.11 20.23 12.48
N LYS A 42 -10.77 21.49 12.26
CA LYS A 42 -9.38 21.98 12.23
C LYS A 42 -8.67 21.70 13.56
N SER A 43 -9.30 21.99 14.68
CA SER A 43 -8.73 21.73 16.01
C SER A 43 -8.45 20.25 16.24
N LEU A 44 -9.32 19.33 15.76
CA LEU A 44 -9.07 17.89 15.88
C LEU A 44 -7.94 17.43 14.96
N GLN A 45 -7.85 17.94 13.74
CA GLN A 45 -6.73 17.66 12.82
C GLN A 45 -5.39 18.15 13.42
N GLU A 46 -5.35 19.36 13.97
CA GLU A 46 -4.17 19.92 14.62
C GLU A 46 -3.71 19.06 15.81
N LYS A 47 -4.65 18.52 16.62
CA LYS A 47 -4.33 17.60 17.72
C LYS A 47 -3.72 16.29 17.20
N VAL A 48 -4.28 15.71 16.14
CA VAL A 48 -3.69 14.52 15.52
C VAL A 48 -2.27 14.78 15.06
N LEU A 49 -2.05 15.91 14.36
CA LEU A 49 -0.72 16.29 13.86
C LEU A 49 0.27 16.51 15.01
N LEU A 50 -0.11 17.28 16.01
CA LEU A 50 0.73 17.55 17.18
C LEU A 50 1.19 16.25 17.85
N ILE A 51 0.27 15.31 18.07
CA ILE A 51 0.58 14.04 18.75
C ILE A 51 1.54 13.19 17.91
N LEU A 52 1.32 13.11 16.59
CA LEU A 52 2.18 12.33 15.69
C LEU A 52 3.56 12.98 15.54
N ASP A 53 3.62 14.30 15.48
CA ASP A 53 4.88 15.03 15.35
C ASP A 53 5.69 14.94 16.65
N GLU A 54 5.07 15.13 17.82
CA GLU A 54 5.72 14.92 19.13
C GLU A 54 6.23 13.47 19.28
N MET A 55 5.45 12.48 18.83
CA MET A 55 5.91 11.09 18.84
C MET A 55 7.19 10.92 18.01
N ASN A 56 7.23 11.48 16.81
CA ASN A 56 8.38 11.35 15.91
C ASN A 56 9.60 12.16 16.39
N GLU A 57 9.38 13.31 17.03
CA GLU A 57 10.46 14.13 17.61
C GLU A 57 11.07 13.44 18.84
N ASN A 58 10.24 12.90 19.73
CA ASN A 58 10.71 12.26 20.96
C ASN A 58 11.26 10.85 20.73
N ILE A 59 10.74 10.12 19.73
CA ILE A 59 11.12 8.74 19.43
C ILE A 59 11.30 8.62 17.91
N PRO A 60 12.34 9.22 17.33
CA PRO A 60 12.56 9.21 15.89
C PRO A 60 12.87 7.80 15.36
N ASP A 61 12.31 7.44 14.21
CA ASP A 61 12.43 6.10 13.62
C ASP A 61 13.87 5.75 13.22
N ASN A 62 14.67 6.73 12.82
CA ASN A 62 16.08 6.55 12.50
C ASN A 62 16.95 6.21 13.71
N THR A 63 16.50 6.51 14.92
CA THR A 63 17.20 6.19 16.18
C THR A 63 16.65 4.91 16.80
N ILE A 64 15.33 4.80 16.84
CA ILE A 64 14.62 3.63 17.36
C ILE A 64 13.58 3.26 16.30
N ARG A 65 13.92 2.28 15.48
CA ARG A 65 13.02 1.81 14.42
C ARG A 65 11.68 1.37 14.99
N MET A 66 10.61 1.75 14.33
CA MET A 66 9.28 1.24 14.67
C MET A 66 9.21 -0.23 14.24
N ASP A 67 9.10 -1.15 15.21
CA ASP A 67 9.15 -2.60 14.92
C ASP A 67 7.96 -3.04 14.09
N SER A 68 6.74 -2.57 14.42
CA SER A 68 5.55 -2.90 13.66
C SER A 68 5.43 -2.04 12.40
N LYS A 69 5.58 -2.67 11.23
CA LYS A 69 5.32 -2.07 9.93
C LYS A 69 3.85 -1.65 9.77
N GLU A 70 2.93 -2.41 10.37
CA GLU A 70 1.50 -2.10 10.37
C GLU A 70 1.22 -0.81 11.13
N LEU A 71 1.85 -0.61 12.29
CA LEU A 71 1.73 0.61 13.07
C LEU A 71 2.33 1.81 12.32
N TYR A 72 3.48 1.60 11.67
CA TYR A 72 4.14 2.63 10.87
C TYR A 72 3.29 3.04 9.66
N TYR A 73 2.71 2.07 8.95
CA TYR A 73 1.76 2.34 7.87
C TYR A 73 0.51 3.07 8.38
N GLN A 74 -0.03 2.65 9.52
CA GLN A 74 -1.17 3.31 10.15
C GLN A 74 -0.88 4.77 10.50
N MET A 75 0.33 5.08 10.97
CA MET A 75 0.78 6.46 11.20
C MET A 75 0.71 7.29 9.90
N GLY A 76 1.23 6.76 8.78
CA GLY A 76 1.14 7.39 7.47
C GLY A 76 -0.31 7.65 7.05
N ARG A 77 -1.21 6.68 7.31
CA ARG A 77 -2.65 6.80 7.04
C ARG A 77 -3.32 7.90 7.87
N LEU A 78 -2.92 8.07 9.12
CA LEU A 78 -3.41 9.17 9.97
C LEU A 78 -2.95 10.53 9.43
N TYR A 79 -1.67 10.66 9.06
CA TYR A 79 -1.16 11.86 8.40
C TYR A 79 -1.95 12.21 7.14
N PHE A 80 -2.18 11.22 6.27
CA PHE A 80 -3.00 11.42 5.08
C PHE A 80 -4.42 11.88 5.41
N GLY A 81 -5.07 11.25 6.40
CA GLY A 81 -6.43 11.55 6.81
C GLY A 81 -6.62 12.97 7.37
N VAL A 82 -5.54 13.63 7.76
CA VAL A 82 -5.51 15.05 8.19
C VAL A 82 -4.82 15.96 7.16
N GLY A 83 -4.69 15.49 5.90
CA GLY A 83 -4.25 16.30 4.77
C GLY A 83 -2.73 16.33 4.51
N GLN A 84 -1.94 15.56 5.27
CA GLN A 84 -0.47 15.52 5.15
C GLN A 84 0.00 14.43 4.18
N LYS A 85 -0.28 14.60 2.88
CA LYS A 85 0.08 13.64 1.81
C LYS A 85 1.58 13.33 1.77
N ASN A 86 2.44 14.33 1.91
CA ASN A 86 3.89 14.13 1.86
C ASN A 86 4.39 13.22 2.99
N LYS A 87 3.82 13.33 4.20
CA LYS A 87 4.18 12.45 5.31
C LYS A 87 3.74 11.00 5.11
N LEU A 88 2.58 10.77 4.45
CA LEU A 88 2.22 9.41 4.01
C LEU A 88 3.26 8.88 3.02
N ARG A 89 3.65 9.70 2.03
CA ARG A 89 4.67 9.32 1.05
C ARG A 89 5.97 8.91 1.71
N ASP A 90 6.51 9.75 2.61
CA ASP A 90 7.75 9.46 3.34
C ASP A 90 7.68 8.14 4.12
N VAL A 91 6.53 7.85 4.73
CA VAL A 91 6.28 6.57 5.42
C VAL A 91 6.30 5.39 4.45
N LEU A 92 5.64 5.52 3.30
CA LEU A 92 5.59 4.46 2.28
C LEU A 92 6.96 4.20 1.66
N ASP A 93 7.73 5.26 1.35
CA ASP A 93 9.09 5.15 0.82
C ASP A 93 9.97 4.37 1.81
N ASN A 94 9.92 4.69 3.09
CA ASN A 94 10.66 3.97 4.13
C ASN A 94 10.19 2.52 4.32
N LEU A 95 8.88 2.25 4.21
CA LEU A 95 8.33 0.91 4.30
C LEU A 95 8.77 0.03 3.13
N LEU A 96 8.84 0.57 1.91
CA LEU A 96 9.29 -0.17 0.73
C LEU A 96 10.75 -0.60 0.80
N LEU A 97 11.58 0.08 1.61
CA LEU A 97 12.99 -0.29 1.86
C LEU A 97 13.13 -1.45 2.86
N ARG A 98 12.07 -1.87 3.53
CA ARG A 98 12.12 -2.97 4.51
C ARG A 98 12.17 -4.33 3.82
N GLU A 99 12.98 -5.23 4.36
CA GLU A 99 13.11 -6.61 3.87
C GLU A 99 11.93 -7.52 4.27
N ASP A 100 11.23 -7.18 5.36
CA ASP A 100 10.17 -7.98 5.96
C ASP A 100 8.76 -7.72 5.39
N ILE A 101 8.64 -6.95 4.29
CA ILE A 101 7.34 -6.66 3.67
C ILE A 101 6.84 -7.83 2.83
N SER A 102 5.57 -8.17 3.05
CA SER A 102 4.87 -9.22 2.31
C SER A 102 4.33 -8.71 0.96
N ILE A 103 3.85 -9.65 0.13
CA ILE A 103 3.12 -9.32 -1.11
C ILE A 103 1.91 -8.43 -0.80
N LYS A 104 1.17 -8.76 0.27
CA LYS A 104 0.01 -8.00 0.68
C LYS A 104 0.39 -6.56 1.05
N ASP A 105 1.48 -6.37 1.81
CA ASP A 105 1.96 -5.03 2.16
C ASP A 105 2.30 -4.21 0.92
N ARG A 106 3.00 -4.81 -0.05
CA ARG A 106 3.33 -4.16 -1.33
C ARG A 106 2.08 -3.77 -2.12
N LEU A 107 1.04 -4.61 -2.12
CA LEU A 107 -0.24 -4.29 -2.74
C LEU A 107 -0.92 -3.10 -2.06
N ASP A 108 -0.99 -3.12 -0.72
CA ASP A 108 -1.59 -2.05 0.07
C ASP A 108 -0.83 -0.71 -0.13
N TYR A 109 0.51 -0.76 -0.16
CA TYR A 109 1.34 0.44 -0.41
C TYR A 109 1.19 0.95 -1.85
N GLY A 110 1.21 0.05 -2.83
CA GLY A 110 0.95 0.39 -4.23
C GLY A 110 -0.41 1.05 -4.42
N GLN A 111 -1.45 0.57 -3.71
CA GLN A 111 -2.77 1.19 -3.73
C GLN A 111 -2.76 2.61 -3.14
N SER A 112 -2.00 2.83 -2.07
CA SER A 112 -1.86 4.17 -1.50
C SER A 112 -1.19 5.15 -2.47
N TYR A 113 -0.15 4.72 -3.18
CA TYR A 113 0.45 5.55 -4.24
C TYR A 113 -0.53 5.82 -5.38
N LEU A 114 -1.26 4.80 -5.84
CA LEU A 114 -2.16 4.91 -6.99
C LEU A 114 -3.38 5.79 -6.72
N VAL A 115 -3.98 5.66 -5.54
CA VAL A 115 -5.30 6.23 -5.24
C VAL A 115 -5.20 7.47 -4.34
N GLU A 116 -4.35 7.41 -3.30
CA GLU A 116 -4.30 8.45 -2.26
C GLU A 116 -3.31 9.56 -2.62
N LEU A 117 -2.15 9.17 -3.10
CA LEU A 117 -1.11 10.11 -3.50
C LEU A 117 -1.28 10.58 -4.94
N ASP A 118 -2.00 9.82 -5.77
CA ASP A 118 -2.11 10.02 -7.22
C ASP A 118 -0.75 10.01 -7.93
N GLU A 119 0.06 9.01 -7.58
CA GLU A 119 1.40 8.77 -8.12
C GLU A 119 1.42 7.43 -8.89
N PRO A 120 0.79 7.35 -10.07
CA PRO A 120 0.65 6.11 -10.82
C PRO A 120 1.98 5.53 -11.31
N ASP A 121 3.02 6.33 -11.51
CA ASP A 121 4.35 5.85 -11.92
C ASP A 121 4.99 4.96 -10.85
N ILE A 122 4.91 5.36 -9.57
CA ILE A 122 5.45 4.57 -8.47
C ILE A 122 4.61 3.31 -8.28
N ALA A 123 3.28 3.45 -8.29
CA ALA A 123 2.37 2.32 -8.19
C ALA A 123 2.62 1.30 -9.30
N LYS A 124 2.78 1.75 -10.55
CA LYS A 124 3.13 0.91 -11.70
C LYS A 124 4.39 0.09 -11.41
N ASN A 125 5.47 0.71 -10.98
CA ASN A 125 6.72 0.00 -10.73
C ASN A 125 6.58 -1.08 -9.64
N ILE A 126 5.78 -0.82 -8.60
CA ILE A 126 5.46 -1.81 -7.57
C ILE A 126 4.69 -2.99 -8.17
N TYR A 127 3.63 -2.71 -8.93
CA TYR A 127 2.78 -3.75 -9.50
C TYR A 127 3.45 -4.52 -10.64
N GLU A 128 4.28 -3.89 -11.48
CA GLU A 128 5.12 -4.57 -12.48
C GLU A 128 6.09 -5.54 -11.83
N THR A 129 6.73 -5.13 -10.73
CA THR A 129 7.63 -6.00 -9.97
C THR A 129 6.89 -7.23 -9.44
N LEU A 130 5.69 -7.04 -8.88
CA LEU A 130 4.85 -8.15 -8.38
C LEU A 130 4.36 -9.04 -9.53
N TYR A 131 3.91 -8.46 -10.64
CA TYR A 131 3.43 -9.18 -11.82
C TYR A 131 4.53 -10.04 -12.44
N ASN A 132 5.70 -9.47 -12.66
CA ASN A 132 6.84 -10.18 -13.22
C ASN A 132 7.35 -11.28 -12.28
N SER A 133 7.38 -11.01 -10.97
CA SER A 133 7.74 -12.01 -9.95
C SER A 133 6.76 -13.17 -9.93
N PHE A 134 5.45 -12.90 -10.03
CA PHE A 134 4.43 -13.95 -10.12
C PHE A 134 4.63 -14.82 -11.36
N ASN A 135 4.72 -14.21 -12.54
CA ASN A 135 4.85 -14.94 -13.80
C ASN A 135 6.13 -15.79 -13.85
N ASN A 136 7.25 -15.26 -13.37
CA ASN A 136 8.49 -16.03 -13.27
C ASN A 136 8.35 -17.21 -12.29
N THR A 137 7.76 -16.97 -11.12
CA THR A 137 7.52 -18.02 -10.12
C THR A 137 6.58 -19.10 -10.64
N GLU A 138 5.48 -18.71 -11.30
CA GLU A 138 4.54 -19.64 -11.91
C GLU A 138 5.23 -20.54 -12.94
N ARG A 139 6.07 -19.97 -13.78
CA ARG A 139 6.86 -20.75 -14.77
C ARG A 139 7.77 -21.78 -14.07
N ILE A 140 8.43 -21.41 -12.98
CA ILE A 140 9.28 -22.34 -12.21
C ILE A 140 8.42 -23.44 -11.59
N VAL A 141 7.29 -23.08 -10.99
CA VAL A 141 6.37 -24.04 -10.37
C VAL A 141 5.84 -25.07 -11.39
N GLN A 142 5.44 -24.60 -12.58
CA GLN A 142 4.92 -25.45 -13.63
C GLN A 142 5.98 -26.39 -14.23
N THR A 143 7.24 -25.94 -14.30
CA THR A 143 8.32 -26.72 -14.95
C THR A 143 9.11 -27.58 -13.98
N ARG A 144 9.26 -27.15 -12.72
CA ARG A 144 10.19 -27.75 -11.74
C ARG A 144 9.56 -28.04 -10.37
N GLY A 145 8.30 -27.64 -10.16
CA GLY A 145 7.58 -27.79 -8.89
C GLY A 145 7.85 -26.71 -7.87
N LEU A 146 7.05 -26.73 -6.80
CA LEU A 146 7.06 -25.71 -5.73
C LEU A 146 8.39 -25.62 -4.98
N GLU A 147 9.04 -26.76 -4.72
CA GLU A 147 10.32 -26.79 -4.03
C GLU A 147 11.41 -26.01 -4.78
N SER A 148 11.43 -26.14 -6.11
CA SER A 148 12.39 -25.43 -6.96
C SER A 148 12.16 -23.92 -6.98
N ALA A 149 10.94 -23.49 -6.67
CA ALA A 149 10.60 -22.08 -6.49
C ALA A 149 10.86 -21.55 -5.06
N GLY A 150 11.30 -22.43 -4.14
CA GLY A 150 11.49 -22.08 -2.73
C GLY A 150 10.19 -21.76 -1.98
N LEU A 151 9.05 -22.30 -2.47
CA LEU A 151 7.73 -21.97 -1.95
C LEU A 151 7.03 -23.15 -1.29
N SER A 152 6.35 -22.87 -0.17
CA SER A 152 5.35 -23.78 0.37
C SER A 152 4.04 -23.68 -0.43
N SER A 153 3.21 -24.74 -0.36
CA SER A 153 1.86 -24.71 -0.95
C SER A 153 0.99 -23.57 -0.42
N LYS A 154 1.19 -23.18 0.85
CA LYS A 154 0.49 -22.03 1.47
C LYS A 154 0.92 -20.70 0.83
N SER A 155 2.22 -20.49 0.68
CA SER A 155 2.77 -19.27 0.06
C SER A 155 2.36 -19.14 -1.39
N TRP A 156 2.38 -20.26 -2.14
CA TRP A 156 1.93 -20.27 -3.53
C TRP A 156 0.44 -19.92 -3.67
N ARG A 157 -0.41 -20.48 -2.81
CA ARG A 157 -1.84 -20.13 -2.77
C ARG A 157 -2.06 -18.65 -2.45
N GLN A 158 -1.26 -18.06 -1.57
CA GLN A 158 -1.33 -16.63 -1.30
C GLN A 158 -0.98 -15.79 -2.55
N TRP A 159 0.05 -16.18 -3.30
CA TRP A 159 0.37 -15.54 -4.56
C TRP A 159 -0.79 -15.61 -5.55
N GLN A 160 -1.36 -16.80 -5.77
CA GLN A 160 -2.49 -16.99 -6.67
C GLN A 160 -3.71 -16.15 -6.27
N ASN A 161 -4.02 -16.08 -4.97
CA ASN A 161 -5.14 -15.28 -4.47
C ASN A 161 -4.95 -13.77 -4.68
N ASN A 162 -3.71 -13.29 -4.72
CA ASN A 162 -3.42 -11.87 -4.92
C ASN A 162 -3.22 -11.48 -6.39
N TYR A 163 -3.10 -12.47 -7.29
CA TYR A 163 -2.74 -12.19 -8.68
C TYR A 163 -3.77 -11.34 -9.42
N SER A 164 -5.06 -11.57 -9.19
CA SER A 164 -6.11 -10.74 -9.80
C SER A 164 -6.02 -9.27 -9.36
N ASN A 165 -5.68 -9.03 -8.09
CA ASN A 165 -5.47 -7.68 -7.57
C ASN A 165 -4.24 -7.01 -8.19
N ILE A 166 -3.15 -7.77 -8.37
CA ILE A 166 -1.94 -7.28 -9.05
C ILE A 166 -2.29 -6.83 -10.47
N VAL A 167 -2.97 -7.69 -11.24
CA VAL A 167 -3.39 -7.39 -12.62
C VAL A 167 -4.29 -6.17 -12.67
N SER A 168 -5.33 -6.12 -11.84
CA SER A 168 -6.29 -5.01 -11.84
C SER A 168 -5.63 -3.66 -11.54
N HIS A 169 -4.79 -3.60 -10.50
CA HIS A 169 -4.12 -2.36 -10.13
C HIS A 169 -3.05 -1.94 -11.15
N LEU A 170 -2.35 -2.91 -11.75
CA LEU A 170 -1.38 -2.62 -12.81
C LEU A 170 -2.05 -2.02 -14.04
N VAL A 171 -3.19 -2.59 -14.46
CA VAL A 171 -3.98 -2.04 -15.57
C VAL A 171 -4.47 -0.63 -15.27
N ILE A 172 -4.96 -0.37 -14.05
CA ILE A 172 -5.38 0.98 -13.64
C ILE A 172 -4.18 1.95 -13.66
N ALA A 173 -3.00 1.53 -13.19
CA ALA A 173 -1.81 2.36 -13.22
C ALA A 173 -1.40 2.70 -14.66
N TYR A 174 -1.39 1.73 -15.56
CA TYR A 174 -1.13 1.95 -16.98
C TYR A 174 -2.13 2.90 -17.64
N GLN A 175 -3.44 2.72 -17.35
CA GLN A 175 -4.46 3.62 -17.88
C GLN A 175 -4.27 5.08 -17.42
N LYS A 176 -3.92 5.28 -16.14
CA LYS A 176 -3.60 6.63 -15.62
C LYS A 176 -2.37 7.27 -16.27
N LEU A 177 -1.51 6.47 -16.88
CA LEU A 177 -0.28 6.88 -17.58
C LEU A 177 -0.42 6.89 -19.10
N ASP A 178 -1.63 6.67 -19.62
CA ASP A 178 -1.90 6.54 -21.08
C ASP A 178 -1.10 5.40 -21.77
N MET A 179 -0.65 4.40 -20.98
CA MET A 179 0.09 3.21 -21.45
C MET A 179 -0.87 2.09 -21.86
N ASN A 180 -1.69 2.37 -22.89
CA ASN A 180 -2.78 1.47 -23.27
C ASN A 180 -2.28 0.13 -23.84
N VAL A 181 -1.16 0.11 -24.55
CA VAL A 181 -0.57 -1.11 -25.16
C VAL A 181 -0.12 -2.09 -24.05
N GLU A 182 0.49 -1.58 -23.00
CA GLU A 182 0.91 -2.36 -21.84
C GLU A 182 -0.30 -2.91 -21.08
N ALA A 183 -1.33 -2.07 -20.89
CA ALA A 183 -2.59 -2.48 -20.27
C ALA A 183 -3.28 -3.60 -21.06
N GLU A 184 -3.36 -3.48 -22.39
CA GLU A 184 -3.88 -4.53 -23.28
C GLU A 184 -3.10 -5.83 -23.18
N THR A 185 -1.76 -5.75 -23.11
CA THR A 185 -0.88 -6.91 -22.99
C THR A 185 -1.15 -7.66 -21.70
N VAL A 186 -1.25 -6.95 -20.57
CA VAL A 186 -1.54 -7.55 -19.26
C VAL A 186 -2.93 -8.17 -19.21
N LEU A 187 -3.97 -7.49 -19.76
CA LEU A 187 -5.33 -8.02 -19.83
C LEU A 187 -5.44 -9.24 -20.72
N THR A 188 -4.73 -9.26 -21.85
CA THR A 188 -4.68 -10.43 -22.75
C THR A 188 -4.10 -11.64 -22.01
N GLY A 189 -2.96 -11.49 -21.34
CA GLY A 189 -2.35 -12.56 -20.55
C GLY A 189 -3.23 -13.01 -19.37
N TRP A 190 -4.03 -12.11 -18.78
CA TRP A 190 -5.02 -12.46 -17.77
C TRP A 190 -6.16 -13.30 -18.37
N LEU A 191 -6.70 -12.90 -19.53
CA LEU A 191 -7.80 -13.59 -20.20
C LEU A 191 -7.42 -14.96 -20.77
N GLU A 192 -6.16 -15.20 -21.11
CA GLU A 192 -5.67 -16.55 -21.45
C GLU A 192 -5.85 -17.52 -20.28
N ARG A 193 -5.67 -17.05 -19.04
CA ARG A 193 -5.87 -17.85 -17.82
C ARG A 193 -7.31 -17.85 -17.33
N ASN A 194 -8.05 -16.79 -17.60
CA ASN A 194 -9.41 -16.54 -17.09
C ASN A 194 -10.36 -16.18 -18.24
N PRO A 195 -10.62 -17.08 -19.21
CA PRO A 195 -11.38 -16.76 -20.43
C PRO A 195 -12.84 -16.41 -20.19
N SER A 196 -13.36 -16.66 -18.99
CA SER A 196 -14.75 -16.33 -18.62
C SER A 196 -14.90 -14.95 -17.95
N ASP A 197 -13.80 -14.22 -17.71
CA ASP A 197 -13.85 -12.89 -17.07
C ASP A 197 -14.44 -11.84 -18.02
N ARG A 198 -15.73 -11.54 -17.80
CA ARG A 198 -16.47 -10.60 -18.65
C ARG A 198 -16.03 -9.15 -18.43
N GLN A 199 -15.57 -8.80 -17.22
CA GLN A 199 -15.14 -7.44 -16.93
C GLN A 199 -13.81 -7.14 -17.63
N ALA A 200 -12.86 -8.07 -17.54
CA ALA A 200 -11.58 -7.94 -18.23
C ALA A 200 -11.75 -7.89 -19.77
N LYS A 201 -12.69 -8.68 -20.33
CA LYS A 201 -13.01 -8.61 -21.76
C LYS A 201 -13.53 -7.24 -22.16
N LYS A 202 -14.52 -6.73 -21.42
CA LYS A 202 -15.11 -5.41 -21.70
C LYS A 202 -14.04 -4.32 -21.66
N LEU A 203 -13.18 -4.34 -20.63
CA LEU A 203 -12.11 -3.38 -20.50
C LEU A 203 -11.08 -3.47 -21.63
N LEU A 204 -10.75 -4.67 -22.07
CA LEU A 204 -9.85 -4.88 -23.23
C LEU A 204 -10.46 -4.34 -24.53
N ASP A 205 -11.77 -4.55 -24.75
CA ASP A 205 -12.48 -4.02 -25.92
C ASP A 205 -12.53 -2.49 -25.88
N GLU A 206 -12.75 -1.89 -24.71
CA GLU A 206 -12.72 -0.43 -24.52
C GLU A 206 -11.33 0.17 -24.83
N LEU A 207 -10.26 -0.48 -24.35
CA LEU A 207 -8.88 -0.04 -24.65
C LEU A 207 -8.58 -0.09 -26.14
N LYS A 208 -8.95 -1.18 -26.82
CA LYS A 208 -8.76 -1.35 -28.28
C LYS A 208 -9.59 -0.36 -29.10
N GLY A 209 -10.78 0.00 -28.63
CA GLY A 209 -11.62 0.99 -29.29
C GLY A 209 -11.12 2.44 -29.15
N ASN A 210 -10.28 2.70 -28.13
CA ASN A 210 -9.65 4.00 -27.88
C ASN A 210 -8.19 4.07 -28.39
N SER A 211 -7.65 2.98 -28.94
CA SER A 211 -6.33 2.99 -29.60
C SER A 211 -6.45 3.66 -30.98
N PRO A 212 -5.59 4.65 -31.30
CA PRO A 212 -5.65 5.43 -32.55
C PRO A 212 -5.37 4.60 -33.79
#